data_4b59ee7d8be23e014b4b218453ce4a44
#
_entry.id   4b59ee7d8be23e014b4b218453ce4a44
#
_cell.length_a   1.000
_cell.length_b   1.000
_cell.length_c   1.000
_cell.angle_alpha   90.00
_cell.angle_beta   90.00
_cell.angle_gamma   90.00
#
_symmetry.space_group_name_H-M   'P 1'
#
loop_
_entity.id
_entity.type
_entity.pdbx_description
1 polymer ?
#
loop_
_entity_poly.entity_id
_entity_poly.type
_entity_poly.pdbx_seq_one_letter_code
_entity_poly.pdbx_strand_id
1 'polypeptide(L)'
;MRPYYSEYVRHCLRYYIKTLDEGKGGCPVFRTDADRENWGACHRVLKDYSQYDMDIVAEIYRPGDTIADKIYLLSLTKRVNQDTIWGLINATERKIAKQRGLL
;
A
#
# COMPACT_ATOMS: atom_id res chain seq x y z
N MET A 1 -16.71 9.44 -2.88
CA MET A 1 -15.90 9.59 -4.12
C MET A 1 -14.42 9.34 -3.81
N ARG A 2 -13.76 8.50 -4.62
CA ARG A 2 -12.34 8.28 -4.43
C ARG A 2 -11.55 9.51 -4.88
N PRO A 3 -10.45 9.84 -4.15
CA PRO A 3 -9.56 10.89 -4.62
C PRO A 3 -8.98 10.55 -6.00
N TYR A 4 -8.69 11.57 -6.80
CA TYR A 4 -8.17 11.40 -8.15
C TYR A 4 -6.84 10.64 -8.22
N TYR A 5 -6.05 10.66 -7.14
CA TYR A 5 -4.73 10.01 -7.11
C TYR A 5 -4.80 8.51 -6.77
N SER A 6 -5.97 7.99 -6.35
CA SER A 6 -6.08 6.63 -5.78
C SER A 6 -5.56 5.54 -6.70
N GLU A 7 -5.95 5.55 -7.96
CA GLU A 7 -5.53 4.49 -8.89
C GLU A 7 -4.02 4.47 -9.08
N TYR A 8 -3.41 5.63 -9.22
CA TYR A 8 -1.96 5.72 -9.38
C TYR A 8 -1.23 5.25 -8.12
N VAL A 9 -1.67 5.70 -6.95
CA VAL A 9 -1.06 5.30 -5.67
C VAL A 9 -1.23 3.81 -5.42
N ARG A 10 -2.38 3.25 -5.75
CA ARG A 10 -2.61 1.80 -5.63
C ARG A 10 -1.67 1.02 -6.54
N HIS A 11 -1.41 1.52 -7.73
CA HIS A 11 -0.41 0.94 -8.62
C HIS A 11 0.98 0.94 -7.95
N CYS A 12 1.37 2.06 -7.35
CA CYS A 12 2.64 2.17 -6.63
C CYS A 12 2.74 1.17 -5.48
N LEU A 13 1.67 1.04 -4.70
CA LEU A 13 1.62 0.12 -3.57
C LEU A 13 1.69 -1.34 -4.02
N ARG A 14 0.97 -1.72 -5.07
CA ARG A 14 1.04 -3.08 -5.61
C ARG A 14 2.46 -3.42 -6.07
N TYR A 15 3.11 -2.49 -6.73
CA TYR A 15 4.50 -2.66 -7.16
C TYR A 15 5.43 -2.83 -5.95
N TYR A 16 5.28 -1.96 -4.95
CA TYR A 16 6.10 -2.02 -3.74
C TYR A 16 5.93 -3.36 -3.00
N ILE A 17 4.69 -3.78 -2.78
CA ILE A 17 4.41 -5.05 -2.08
C ILE A 17 4.94 -6.24 -2.89
N LYS A 18 4.77 -6.21 -4.22
CA LYS A 18 5.32 -7.25 -5.09
C LYS A 18 6.85 -7.36 -4.93
N THR A 19 7.55 -6.24 -4.90
CA THR A 19 9.01 -6.26 -4.73
C THR A 19 9.41 -6.79 -3.36
N LEU A 20 8.65 -6.48 -2.30
CA LEU A 20 8.91 -7.02 -0.98
C LEU A 20 8.70 -8.54 -0.94
N ASP A 21 7.63 -9.03 -1.55
CA ASP A 21 7.34 -10.46 -1.59
C ASP A 21 8.37 -11.24 -2.40
N GLU A 22 8.90 -10.65 -3.46
CA GLU A 22 9.92 -11.26 -4.32
C GLU A 22 11.34 -10.98 -3.84
N GLY A 23 11.51 -9.95 -3.02
CA GLY A 23 12.82 -9.49 -2.56
C GLY A 23 13.46 -10.44 -1.58
N LYS A 24 14.74 -10.68 -1.77
CA LYS A 24 15.54 -11.54 -0.91
C LYS A 24 16.54 -10.71 -0.10
N GLY A 25 16.06 -9.60 0.43
CA GLY A 25 16.87 -8.71 1.27
C GLY A 25 17.77 -7.81 0.46
N GLY A 26 17.29 -6.68 -0.01
CA GLY A 26 18.08 -5.69 -0.71
C GLY A 26 17.17 -4.75 -1.50
N CYS A 27 17.76 -3.66 -1.99
CA CYS A 27 17.03 -2.72 -2.83
C CYS A 27 16.73 -3.38 -4.17
N PRO A 28 15.49 -3.32 -4.66
CA PRO A 28 15.17 -3.86 -5.98
C PRO A 28 15.90 -3.07 -7.07
N VAL A 29 16.10 -3.71 -8.22
CA VAL A 29 16.61 -3.04 -9.41
C VAL A 29 15.43 -2.41 -10.14
N PHE A 30 15.49 -1.10 -10.36
CA PHE A 30 14.41 -0.35 -10.99
C PHE A 30 14.68 -0.19 -12.48
N ARG A 31 13.61 -0.32 -13.28
CA ARG A 31 13.70 -0.15 -14.74
C ARG A 31 13.72 1.31 -15.14
N THR A 32 13.05 2.16 -14.37
CA THR A 32 12.92 3.59 -14.68
C THR A 32 13.07 4.41 -13.40
N ASP A 33 13.32 5.71 -13.57
CA ASP A 33 13.35 6.65 -12.44
C ASP A 33 11.99 6.74 -11.77
N ALA A 34 10.90 6.67 -12.55
CA ALA A 34 9.55 6.66 -12.00
C ALA A 34 9.32 5.48 -11.07
N ASP A 35 9.77 4.29 -11.46
CA ASP A 35 9.67 3.10 -10.60
C ASP A 35 10.42 3.30 -9.30
N ARG A 36 11.63 3.85 -9.36
CA ARG A 36 12.43 4.14 -8.17
C ARG A 36 11.73 5.11 -7.24
N GLU A 37 11.17 6.19 -7.79
CA GLU A 37 10.47 7.19 -6.98
C GLU A 37 9.19 6.66 -6.39
N ASN A 38 8.44 5.85 -7.14
CA ASN A 38 7.22 5.22 -6.65
C ASN A 38 7.53 4.26 -5.49
N TRP A 39 8.55 3.44 -5.65
CA TRP A 39 8.97 2.52 -4.60
C TRP A 39 9.44 3.29 -3.36
N GLY A 40 10.27 4.32 -3.58
CA GLY A 40 10.80 5.15 -2.49
C GLY A 40 9.72 5.88 -1.71
N ALA A 41 8.70 6.40 -2.40
CA ALA A 41 7.56 7.05 -1.74
C ALA A 41 6.83 6.07 -0.82
N CYS A 42 6.55 4.86 -1.30
CA CYS A 42 5.92 3.83 -0.48
C CYS A 42 6.81 3.44 0.70
N HIS A 43 8.09 3.27 0.46
CA HIS A 43 9.05 2.90 1.51
C HIS A 43 9.10 3.95 2.62
N ARG A 44 9.20 5.22 2.25
CA ARG A 44 9.25 6.33 3.24
C ARG A 44 8.01 6.39 4.12
N VAL A 45 6.85 6.05 3.57
CA VAL A 45 5.60 6.06 4.34
C VAL A 45 5.49 4.80 5.20
N LEU A 46 5.79 3.63 4.64
CA LEU A 46 5.49 2.35 5.28
C LEU A 46 6.56 1.87 6.25
N LYS A 47 7.79 2.39 6.16
CA LYS A 47 8.89 1.95 7.03
C LYS A 47 8.62 2.13 8.51
N ASP A 48 7.78 3.12 8.87
CA ASP A 48 7.47 3.44 10.27
C ASP A 48 6.17 2.78 10.75
N TYR A 49 5.50 1.99 9.89
CA TYR A 49 4.28 1.30 10.28
C TYR A 49 4.61 0.14 11.23
N SER A 50 3.68 -0.13 12.16
CA SER A 50 3.76 -1.33 12.97
C SER A 50 3.65 -2.57 12.08
N GLN A 51 4.15 -3.71 12.57
CA GLN A 51 4.02 -4.96 11.84
C GLN A 51 2.56 -5.31 11.58
N TYR A 52 1.69 -5.02 12.54
CA TYR A 52 0.24 -5.25 12.42
C TYR A 52 -0.35 -4.45 11.25
N ASP A 53 -0.06 -3.14 11.19
CA ASP A 53 -0.56 -2.29 10.12
C ASP A 53 0.06 -2.67 8.77
N MET A 54 1.35 -2.99 8.77
CA MET A 54 2.04 -3.40 7.54
C MET A 54 1.46 -4.69 6.97
N ASP A 55 1.13 -5.66 7.82
CA ASP A 55 0.51 -6.91 7.38
C ASP A 55 -0.85 -6.66 6.71
N ILE A 56 -1.64 -5.74 7.25
CA ILE A 56 -2.93 -5.36 6.65
C ILE A 56 -2.71 -4.73 5.28
N VAL A 57 -1.81 -3.76 5.19
CA VAL A 57 -1.52 -3.06 3.93
C VAL A 57 -1.01 -4.06 2.89
N ALA A 58 -0.08 -4.92 3.25
CA ALA A 58 0.46 -5.92 2.33
C ALA A 58 -0.63 -6.84 1.78
N GLU A 59 -1.50 -7.34 2.64
CA GLU A 59 -2.57 -8.23 2.22
C GLU A 59 -3.55 -7.56 1.26
N ILE A 60 -3.88 -6.30 1.51
CA ILE A 60 -4.85 -5.56 0.69
C ILE A 60 -4.31 -5.31 -0.72
N TYR A 61 -3.02 -5.02 -0.86
CA TYR A 61 -2.44 -4.67 -2.16
C TYR A 61 -1.80 -5.87 -2.90
N ARG A 62 -1.84 -7.07 -2.33
CA ARG A 62 -1.43 -8.29 -3.05
C ARG A 62 -2.44 -8.63 -4.14
N PRO A 63 -2.02 -9.32 -5.21
CA PRO A 63 -2.96 -9.77 -6.24
C PRO A 63 -4.06 -10.66 -5.66
N GLY A 64 -5.22 -10.65 -6.29
CA GLY A 64 -6.35 -11.48 -5.88
C GLY A 64 -7.65 -10.69 -5.89
N ASP A 65 -8.45 -10.85 -4.84
CA ASP A 65 -9.76 -10.22 -4.70
C ASP A 65 -9.67 -8.69 -4.68
N THR A 66 -10.82 -8.06 -4.82
CA THR A 66 -10.91 -6.59 -4.75
C THR A 66 -10.50 -6.09 -3.36
N ILE A 67 -10.13 -4.81 -3.30
CA ILE A 67 -9.78 -4.18 -2.03
C ILE A 67 -10.93 -4.29 -1.03
N ALA A 68 -12.16 -4.04 -1.48
CA ALA A 68 -13.35 -4.11 -0.61
C ALA A 68 -13.53 -5.51 -0.03
N ASP A 69 -13.38 -6.55 -0.85
CA ASP A 69 -13.51 -7.94 -0.40
C ASP A 69 -12.42 -8.29 0.60
N LYS A 70 -11.21 -7.86 0.36
CA LYS A 70 -10.09 -8.10 1.28
C LYS A 70 -10.30 -7.41 2.62
N ILE A 71 -10.81 -6.18 2.61
CA ILE A 71 -11.12 -5.45 3.85
C ILE A 71 -12.20 -6.19 4.63
N TYR A 72 -13.23 -6.67 3.95
CA TYR A 72 -14.28 -7.46 4.60
C TYR A 72 -13.69 -8.69 5.29
N LEU A 73 -12.89 -9.48 4.58
CA LEU A 73 -12.27 -10.68 5.13
C LEU A 73 -11.33 -10.38 6.29
N LEU A 74 -10.53 -9.33 6.17
CA LEU A 74 -9.62 -8.92 7.24
C LEU A 74 -10.38 -8.45 8.48
N SER A 75 -11.52 -7.77 8.29
CA SER A 75 -12.35 -7.34 9.42
C SER A 75 -12.84 -8.53 10.23
N LEU A 76 -13.16 -9.64 9.55
CA LEU A 76 -13.60 -10.87 10.22
C LEU A 76 -12.44 -11.59 10.90
N THR A 77 -11.32 -11.77 10.22
CA THR A 77 -10.19 -12.53 10.74
C THR A 77 -9.46 -11.81 11.88
N LYS A 78 -9.33 -10.50 11.78
CA LYS A 78 -8.64 -9.70 12.81
C LYS A 78 -9.61 -9.09 13.82
N ARG A 79 -10.92 -9.27 13.63
CA ARG A 79 -11.95 -8.72 14.50
C ARG A 79 -11.84 -7.21 14.65
N VAL A 80 -11.65 -6.52 13.54
CA VAL A 80 -11.51 -5.07 13.47
C VAL A 80 -12.63 -4.52 12.62
N ASN A 81 -13.14 -3.34 12.98
CA ASN A 81 -14.16 -2.67 12.21
C ASN A 81 -13.64 -2.34 10.80
N GLN A 82 -14.47 -2.55 9.77
CA GLN A 82 -14.09 -2.23 8.38
C GLN A 82 -13.68 -0.77 8.23
N ASP A 83 -14.36 0.16 8.91
CA ASP A 83 -14.06 1.59 8.83
C ASP A 83 -12.64 1.88 9.33
N THR A 84 -12.17 1.14 10.33
CA THR A 84 -10.80 1.28 10.82
C THR A 84 -9.79 0.90 9.75
N ILE A 85 -10.05 -0.19 9.02
CA ILE A 85 -9.18 -0.63 7.93
C ILE A 85 -9.23 0.37 6.76
N TRP A 86 -10.43 0.83 6.38
CA TRP A 86 -10.58 1.86 5.35
C TRP A 86 -9.83 3.13 5.73
N GLY A 87 -9.89 3.54 7.01
CA GLY A 87 -9.15 4.70 7.51
C GLY A 87 -7.65 4.54 7.34
N LEU A 88 -7.12 3.37 7.66
CA LEU A 88 -5.69 3.07 7.49
C LEU A 88 -5.29 3.16 6.00
N ILE A 89 -6.08 2.55 5.12
CA ILE A 89 -5.79 2.53 3.68
C ILE A 89 -5.87 3.93 3.10
N ASN A 90 -6.92 4.68 3.42
CA ASN A 90 -7.08 6.04 2.90
C ASN A 90 -5.95 6.95 3.38
N ALA A 91 -5.54 6.85 4.64
CA ALA A 91 -4.43 7.62 5.18
C ALA A 91 -3.11 7.24 4.49
N THR A 92 -2.88 5.95 4.26
CA THR A 92 -1.68 5.45 3.58
C THR A 92 -1.60 6.00 2.17
N GLU A 93 -2.69 5.91 1.40
CA GLU A 93 -2.73 6.41 0.03
C GLU A 93 -2.50 7.91 -0.03
N ARG A 94 -3.07 8.67 0.91
CA ARG A 94 -2.86 10.11 0.99
C ARG A 94 -1.40 10.47 1.28
N LYS A 95 -0.78 9.78 2.22
CA LYS A 95 0.63 10.03 2.57
C LYS A 95 1.56 9.75 1.38
N ILE A 96 1.31 8.68 0.65
CA ILE A 96 2.09 8.34 -0.54
C ILE A 96 1.86 9.38 -1.65
N ALA A 97 0.61 9.82 -1.84
CA ALA A 97 0.30 10.87 -2.81
C ALA A 97 1.09 12.15 -2.50
N LYS A 98 1.21 12.52 -1.24
CA LYS A 98 2.04 13.66 -0.83
C LYS A 98 3.51 13.45 -1.17
N GLN A 99 4.04 12.26 -0.90
CA GLN A 99 5.44 11.94 -1.21
C GLN A 99 5.73 12.00 -2.70
N ARG A 100 4.75 11.71 -3.54
CA ARG A 100 4.89 11.74 -5.00
C ARG A 100 4.52 13.10 -5.61
N GLY A 101 4.16 14.08 -4.79
CA GLY A 101 3.79 15.39 -5.29
C GLY A 101 2.43 15.43 -5.98
N LEU A 102 1.54 14.50 -5.66
CA LEU A 102 0.19 14.44 -6.23
C LEU A 102 -0.81 15.28 -5.42
N LEU A 103 -0.38 15.75 -4.28
CA LEU A 103 -1.17 16.64 -3.41
C LEU A 103 -0.42 17.95 -3.19
#